data_1f015a5222201e9295fb31c6c7fe3c6e
#
_entry.id   1f015a5222201e9295fb31c6c7fe3c6e
#
_cell.length_a   1.000
_cell.length_b   1.000
_cell.length_c   1.000
_cell.angle_alpha   90.00
_cell.angle_beta   90.00
_cell.angle_gamma   90.00
#
_symmetry.space_group_name_H-M   'P 1'
#
loop_
_entity.id
_entity.type
_entity.pdbx_description
1 polymer ?
#
loop_
_entity_poly.entity_id
_entity_poly.type
_entity_poly.pdbx_seq_one_letter_code
_entity_poly.pdbx_strand_id
1 'polypeptide(L)'
;MWVDVLRLRDWYRTRTGCVAAGIVNDYLHKLWPPLHGRRVLSLGFGLPYLEGYQDDPFIFAAMPAQMGVLQWPANHESRTLMTWEAELPFADDSFDYVLLTHALEFSGDPDRLLAELFRVLRADGRLLIVVPNRLGVWSRREITPFARGRPYSSIELNRLFRRNNFMVTQSVYGLFVPPTRRRWVLKHAKTFEKIGQRWHPPVGGLLLVEGRKEVYGGKVVRVKSGYRRNMMPIPATEGGF
;
A
#
# COMPACT_ATOMS: atom_id res chain seq x y z
N MET A 1 -10.23 3.52 15.38
CA MET A 1 -11.38 2.58 15.35
C MET A 1 -11.58 2.12 13.92
N TRP A 2 -11.56 0.82 13.66
CA TRP A 2 -11.73 0.22 12.34
C TRP A 2 -13.12 0.51 11.75
N VAL A 3 -13.22 0.55 10.44
CA VAL A 3 -14.49 0.66 9.73
C VAL A 3 -15.04 -0.75 9.53
N ASP A 4 -16.28 -0.94 9.88
CA ASP A 4 -17.01 -2.21 9.69
C ASP A 4 -17.10 -2.57 8.19
N VAL A 5 -16.92 -3.85 7.87
CA VAL A 5 -16.88 -4.38 6.51
C VAL A 5 -18.19 -4.17 5.75
N LEU A 6 -19.34 -4.22 6.43
CA LEU A 6 -20.65 -3.99 5.79
C LEU A 6 -20.79 -2.52 5.39
N ARG A 7 -20.30 -1.58 6.22
CA ARG A 7 -20.27 -0.15 5.87
C ARG A 7 -19.39 0.12 4.66
N LEU A 8 -18.24 -0.53 4.56
CA LEU A 8 -17.37 -0.43 3.38
C LEU A 8 -18.08 -0.97 2.13
N ARG A 9 -18.63 -2.19 2.21
CA ARG A 9 -19.40 -2.79 1.14
C ARG A 9 -20.52 -1.87 0.65
N ASP A 10 -21.33 -1.36 1.56
CA ASP A 10 -22.50 -0.53 1.23
C ASP A 10 -22.06 0.81 0.64
N TRP A 11 -20.96 1.38 1.13
CA TRP A 11 -20.39 2.59 0.55
C TRP A 11 -19.89 2.36 -0.89
N TYR A 12 -19.16 1.27 -1.14
CA TYR A 12 -18.67 0.95 -2.49
C TYR A 12 -19.79 0.63 -3.48
N ARG A 13 -20.99 0.28 -3.02
CA ARG A 13 -22.21 0.15 -3.85
C ARG A 13 -22.84 1.49 -4.19
N THR A 14 -22.49 2.57 -3.54
CA THR A 14 -22.95 3.92 -3.92
C THR A 14 -22.30 4.38 -5.23
N ARG A 15 -22.91 5.33 -5.92
CA ARG A 15 -22.30 5.92 -7.13
C ARG A 15 -20.91 6.49 -6.90
N THR A 16 -20.73 7.18 -5.78
CA THR A 16 -19.42 7.75 -5.40
C THR A 16 -18.40 6.65 -5.16
N GLY A 17 -18.81 5.57 -4.48
CA GLY A 17 -17.97 4.41 -4.23
C GLY A 17 -17.59 3.66 -5.51
N CYS A 18 -18.55 3.44 -6.43
CA CYS A 18 -18.27 2.82 -7.73
C CYS A 18 -17.27 3.65 -8.55
N VAL A 19 -17.43 4.99 -8.57
CA VAL A 19 -16.48 5.87 -9.27
C VAL A 19 -15.10 5.80 -8.64
N ALA A 20 -15.01 5.83 -7.31
CA ALA A 20 -13.74 5.70 -6.60
C ALA A 20 -13.06 4.34 -6.88
N ALA A 21 -13.82 3.24 -6.83
CA ALA A 21 -13.35 1.90 -7.16
C ALA A 21 -12.82 1.83 -8.60
N GLY A 22 -13.57 2.37 -9.57
CA GLY A 22 -13.17 2.39 -10.97
C GLY A 22 -11.87 3.15 -11.20
N ILE A 23 -11.69 4.31 -10.54
CA ILE A 23 -10.44 5.09 -10.62
C ILE A 23 -9.27 4.30 -10.03
N VAL A 24 -9.44 3.68 -8.86
CA VAL A 24 -8.36 2.87 -8.24
C VAL A 24 -8.04 1.66 -9.11
N ASN A 25 -9.04 1.00 -9.71
CA ASN A 25 -8.82 -0.09 -10.66
C ASN A 25 -8.04 0.37 -11.91
N ASP A 26 -8.34 1.56 -12.45
CA ASP A 26 -7.57 2.13 -13.56
C ASP A 26 -6.08 2.32 -13.20
N TYR A 27 -5.77 2.68 -11.94
CA TYR A 27 -4.38 2.74 -11.44
C TYR A 27 -3.77 1.35 -11.25
N LEU A 28 -4.51 0.40 -10.67
CA LEU A 28 -4.05 -0.98 -10.50
C LEU A 28 -3.61 -1.59 -11.84
N HIS A 29 -4.43 -1.46 -12.88
CA HIS A 29 -4.11 -1.97 -14.22
C HIS A 29 -2.91 -1.26 -14.88
N LYS A 30 -2.58 -0.02 -14.48
CA LYS A 30 -1.37 0.68 -14.96
C LYS A 30 -0.11 0.27 -14.22
N LEU A 31 -0.25 -0.02 -12.93
CA LEU A 31 0.88 -0.35 -12.03
C LEU A 31 1.25 -1.83 -12.14
N TRP A 32 0.26 -2.69 -12.27
CA TRP A 32 0.42 -4.13 -12.28
C TRP A 32 0.01 -4.77 -13.62
N PRO A 33 0.71 -5.81 -14.03
CA PRO A 33 0.25 -6.64 -15.15
C PRO A 33 -1.05 -7.37 -14.77
N PRO A 34 -1.74 -8.02 -15.72
CA PRO A 34 -2.86 -8.90 -15.39
C PRO A 34 -2.48 -9.94 -14.34
N LEU A 35 -3.34 -10.10 -13.34
CA LEU A 35 -3.04 -10.94 -12.15
C LEU A 35 -3.44 -12.40 -12.31
N HIS A 36 -4.03 -12.80 -13.44
CA HIS A 36 -4.44 -14.19 -13.68
C HIS A 36 -3.27 -15.16 -13.52
N GLY A 37 -3.49 -16.23 -12.75
CA GLY A 37 -2.49 -17.24 -12.44
C GLY A 37 -1.36 -16.76 -11.51
N ARG A 38 -1.48 -15.57 -10.92
CA ARG A 38 -0.55 -15.05 -9.91
C ARG A 38 -1.10 -15.26 -8.51
N ARG A 39 -0.23 -15.55 -7.58
CA ARG A 39 -0.61 -15.65 -6.16
C ARG A 39 -0.75 -14.24 -5.58
N VAL A 40 -1.99 -13.84 -5.32
CA VAL A 40 -2.32 -12.48 -4.88
C VAL A 40 -3.03 -12.51 -3.53
N LEU A 41 -2.58 -11.67 -2.62
CA LEU A 41 -3.26 -11.41 -1.37
C LEU A 41 -3.80 -9.98 -1.36
N SER A 42 -5.09 -9.83 -1.08
CA SER A 42 -5.66 -8.53 -0.72
C SER A 42 -5.85 -8.48 0.78
N LEU A 43 -5.13 -7.62 1.48
CA LEU A 43 -5.28 -7.40 2.92
C LEU A 43 -6.09 -6.13 3.18
N GLY A 44 -7.12 -6.26 4.04
CA GLY A 44 -8.11 -5.22 4.30
C GLY A 44 -9.31 -5.33 3.36
N PHE A 45 -9.90 -4.20 2.94
CA PHE A 45 -11.10 -4.22 2.09
C PHE A 45 -10.76 -3.96 0.62
N GLY A 46 -10.24 -4.97 -0.07
CA GLY A 46 -9.89 -4.89 -1.49
C GLY A 46 -10.89 -5.55 -2.46
N LEU A 47 -12.03 -6.05 -1.97
CA LEU A 47 -12.99 -6.79 -2.80
C LEU A 47 -13.43 -6.04 -4.07
N PRO A 48 -13.66 -4.69 -4.07
CA PRO A 48 -14.03 -3.97 -5.27
C PRO A 48 -12.97 -4.02 -6.38
N TYR A 49 -11.75 -4.38 -6.03
CA TYR A 49 -10.61 -4.46 -6.96
C TYR A 49 -10.35 -5.89 -7.45
N LEU A 50 -11.05 -6.87 -6.89
CA LEU A 50 -10.92 -8.30 -7.21
C LEU A 50 -12.08 -8.84 -8.04
N GLU A 51 -13.06 -8.01 -8.42
CA GLU A 51 -14.29 -8.46 -9.11
C GLU A 51 -14.01 -9.23 -10.42
N GLY A 52 -12.96 -8.85 -11.16
CA GLY A 52 -12.56 -9.52 -12.40
C GLY A 52 -11.79 -10.84 -12.20
N TYR A 53 -11.55 -11.28 -10.96
CA TYR A 53 -10.69 -12.42 -10.63
C TYR A 53 -11.40 -13.49 -9.79
N GLN A 54 -12.73 -13.54 -9.85
CA GLN A 54 -13.54 -14.45 -9.03
C GLN A 54 -13.29 -15.94 -9.33
N ASP A 55 -12.89 -16.24 -10.56
CA ASP A 55 -12.61 -17.61 -11.01
C ASP A 55 -11.14 -18.04 -10.80
N ASP A 56 -10.26 -17.09 -10.39
CA ASP A 56 -8.84 -17.38 -10.22
C ASP A 56 -8.58 -17.97 -8.82
N PRO A 57 -8.15 -19.24 -8.71
CA PRO A 57 -7.99 -19.92 -7.43
C PRO A 57 -6.82 -19.43 -6.59
N PHE A 58 -5.92 -18.63 -7.17
CA PHE A 58 -4.71 -18.14 -6.50
C PHE A 58 -4.84 -16.76 -5.87
N ILE A 59 -6.06 -16.19 -5.87
CA ILE A 59 -6.34 -14.89 -5.31
C ILE A 59 -7.13 -15.02 -4.01
N PHE A 60 -6.61 -14.46 -2.93
CA PHE A 60 -7.15 -14.52 -1.58
C PHE A 60 -7.41 -13.14 -1.01
N ALA A 61 -8.42 -13.02 -0.16
CA ALA A 61 -8.70 -11.82 0.61
C ALA A 61 -8.58 -12.11 2.11
N ALA A 62 -7.72 -11.38 2.79
CA ALA A 62 -7.59 -11.43 4.25
C ALA A 62 -8.15 -10.13 4.85
N MET A 63 -9.04 -10.24 5.80
CA MET A 63 -9.69 -9.10 6.44
C MET A 63 -9.33 -9.06 7.93
N PRO A 64 -8.85 -7.91 8.43
CA PRO A 64 -8.59 -7.75 9.85
C PRO A 64 -9.83 -8.05 10.71
N ALA A 65 -9.65 -8.78 11.80
CA ALA A 65 -10.74 -9.22 12.69
C ALA A 65 -11.59 -8.05 13.19
N GLN A 66 -10.97 -6.89 13.41
CA GLN A 66 -11.66 -5.68 13.86
C GLN A 66 -12.54 -5.04 12.78
N MET A 67 -12.33 -5.39 11.51
CA MET A 67 -13.16 -4.95 10.37
C MET A 67 -14.36 -5.88 10.17
N GLY A 68 -14.20 -7.16 10.46
CA GLY A 68 -15.11 -8.23 10.08
C GLY A 68 -14.79 -8.81 8.71
N VAL A 69 -15.48 -9.86 8.30
CA VAL A 69 -15.22 -10.60 7.07
C VAL A 69 -16.47 -10.72 6.20
N LEU A 70 -16.29 -10.66 4.89
CA LEU A 70 -17.30 -10.97 3.89
C LEU A 70 -16.84 -12.14 3.03
N GLN A 71 -17.77 -13.01 2.68
CA GLN A 71 -17.50 -14.08 1.72
C GLN A 71 -17.14 -13.50 0.34
N TRP A 72 -16.05 -13.99 -0.21
CA TRP A 72 -15.63 -13.71 -1.59
C TRP A 72 -14.87 -14.94 -2.15
N PRO A 73 -15.12 -15.34 -3.39
CA PRO A 73 -16.20 -14.89 -4.27
C PRO A 73 -17.60 -15.25 -3.73
N ALA A 74 -18.63 -14.52 -4.16
CA ALA A 74 -19.98 -14.76 -3.64
C ALA A 74 -20.58 -16.12 -4.06
N ASN A 75 -20.22 -16.60 -5.27
CA ASN A 75 -20.81 -17.78 -5.92
C ASN A 75 -19.87 -18.99 -5.98
N HIS A 76 -18.73 -18.96 -5.28
CA HIS A 76 -17.73 -20.03 -5.25
C HIS A 76 -17.33 -20.33 -3.80
N GLU A 77 -16.48 -21.33 -3.63
CA GLU A 77 -15.83 -21.55 -2.32
C GLU A 77 -15.13 -20.28 -1.84
N SER A 78 -15.36 -19.96 -0.56
CA SER A 78 -14.81 -18.72 0.01
C SER A 78 -13.29 -18.74 0.02
N ARG A 79 -12.69 -17.69 -0.53
CA ARG A 79 -11.26 -17.41 -0.46
C ARG A 79 -10.96 -16.19 0.39
N THR A 80 -11.87 -15.92 1.34
CA THR A 80 -11.66 -14.91 2.37
C THR A 80 -11.36 -15.56 3.70
N LEU A 81 -10.51 -14.90 4.46
CA LEU A 81 -10.21 -15.27 5.83
C LEU A 81 -10.21 -14.04 6.73
N MET A 82 -10.56 -14.25 7.98
CA MET A 82 -10.42 -13.26 9.04
C MET A 82 -9.08 -13.50 9.74
N THR A 83 -8.30 -12.43 9.95
CA THR A 83 -6.96 -12.52 10.51
C THR A 83 -6.59 -11.30 11.34
N TRP A 84 -5.52 -11.41 12.10
CA TRP A 84 -4.82 -10.25 12.63
C TRP A 84 -3.88 -9.71 11.54
N GLU A 85 -3.89 -8.40 11.29
CA GLU A 85 -3.15 -7.78 10.18
C GLU A 85 -1.63 -7.97 10.29
N ALA A 86 -1.12 -8.24 11.49
CA ALA A 86 0.30 -8.46 11.77
C ALA A 86 0.65 -9.94 12.06
N GLU A 87 -0.27 -10.87 11.79
CA GLU A 87 -0.06 -12.32 11.98
C GLU A 87 -0.90 -13.05 10.92
N LEU A 88 -0.36 -13.13 9.70
CA LEU A 88 -1.05 -13.76 8.57
C LEU A 88 -0.84 -15.28 8.57
N PRO A 89 -1.88 -16.10 8.43
CA PRO A 89 -1.79 -17.56 8.44
C PRO A 89 -1.29 -18.13 7.10
N PHE A 90 -0.26 -17.52 6.55
CA PHE A 90 0.38 -17.95 5.32
C PHE A 90 1.86 -18.21 5.55
N ALA A 91 2.42 -19.17 4.80
CA ALA A 91 3.85 -19.43 4.83
C ALA A 91 4.65 -18.24 4.25
N ASP A 92 5.95 -18.21 4.54
CA ASP A 92 6.88 -17.25 3.94
C ASP A 92 6.85 -17.41 2.41
N ASP A 93 7.11 -16.31 1.70
CA ASP A 93 7.26 -16.29 0.23
C ASP A 93 6.06 -16.87 -0.55
N SER A 94 4.84 -16.74 0.01
CA SER A 94 3.61 -17.31 -0.55
C SER A 94 3.00 -16.52 -1.70
N PHE A 95 3.23 -15.21 -1.78
CA PHE A 95 2.52 -14.33 -2.72
C PHE A 95 3.44 -13.57 -3.66
N ASP A 96 2.99 -13.41 -4.90
CA ASP A 96 3.63 -12.58 -5.92
C ASP A 96 3.29 -11.10 -5.73
N TYR A 97 2.02 -10.84 -5.36
CA TYR A 97 1.47 -9.50 -5.19
C TYR A 97 0.66 -9.41 -3.90
N VAL A 98 0.80 -8.30 -3.20
CA VAL A 98 -0.05 -7.95 -2.06
C VAL A 98 -0.66 -6.57 -2.29
N LEU A 99 -1.99 -6.50 -2.21
CA LEU A 99 -2.75 -5.25 -2.23
C LEU A 99 -3.20 -4.93 -0.80
N LEU A 100 -2.78 -3.79 -0.28
CA LEU A 100 -3.18 -3.30 1.05
C LEU A 100 -4.11 -2.11 0.92
N THR A 101 -5.37 -2.28 1.32
CA THR A 101 -6.41 -1.26 1.24
C THR A 101 -7.28 -1.26 2.48
N HIS A 102 -7.63 -0.09 2.99
CA HIS A 102 -8.44 0.07 4.20
C HIS A 102 -7.93 -0.71 5.42
N ALA A 103 -6.60 -0.78 5.57
CA ALA A 103 -5.96 -1.46 6.68
C ALA A 103 -4.85 -0.62 7.33
N LEU A 104 -3.90 -0.10 6.55
CA LEU A 104 -2.76 0.62 7.09
C LEU A 104 -3.15 1.86 7.89
N GLU A 105 -4.18 2.58 7.45
CA GLU A 105 -4.70 3.78 8.13
C GLU A 105 -5.34 3.49 9.48
N PHE A 106 -5.63 2.23 9.79
CA PHE A 106 -6.23 1.77 11.04
C PHE A 106 -5.27 0.96 11.90
N SER A 107 -4.14 0.54 11.35
CA SER A 107 -3.16 -0.28 12.06
C SER A 107 -2.54 0.47 13.25
N GLY A 108 -2.49 -0.21 14.38
CA GLY A 108 -1.80 0.28 15.59
C GLY A 108 -0.28 0.18 15.49
N ASP A 109 0.22 -0.77 14.70
CA ASP A 109 1.65 -0.98 14.44
C ASP A 109 1.92 -1.18 12.95
N PRO A 110 2.09 -0.08 12.20
CA PRO A 110 2.37 -0.14 10.76
C PRO A 110 3.67 -0.88 10.40
N ASP A 111 4.65 -0.87 11.29
CA ASP A 111 5.93 -1.55 11.04
C ASP A 111 5.79 -3.07 11.13
N ARG A 112 5.10 -3.56 12.16
CA ARG A 112 4.79 -4.98 12.30
C ARG A 112 3.92 -5.49 11.15
N LEU A 113 2.93 -4.68 10.71
CA LEU A 113 2.12 -4.99 9.55
C LEU A 113 3.00 -5.15 8.28
N LEU A 114 3.89 -4.18 8.00
CA LEU A 114 4.73 -4.26 6.82
C LEU A 114 5.78 -5.38 6.90
N ALA A 115 6.31 -5.66 8.09
CA ALA A 115 7.22 -6.79 8.30
C ALA A 115 6.52 -8.13 7.98
N GLU A 116 5.26 -8.27 8.36
CA GLU A 116 4.46 -9.46 8.05
C GLU A 116 4.15 -9.57 6.54
N LEU A 117 3.83 -8.45 5.88
CA LEU A 117 3.67 -8.41 4.43
C LEU A 117 4.97 -8.73 3.70
N PHE A 118 6.11 -8.28 4.24
CA PHE A 118 7.43 -8.64 3.73
C PHE A 118 7.68 -10.14 3.84
N ARG A 119 7.32 -10.77 4.96
CA ARG A 119 7.48 -12.21 5.17
C ARG A 119 6.70 -13.02 4.14
N VAL A 120 5.43 -12.72 3.93
CA VAL A 120 4.55 -13.50 3.03
C VAL A 120 4.78 -13.22 1.55
N LEU A 121 5.39 -12.10 1.17
CA LEU A 121 5.79 -11.81 -0.20
C LEU A 121 7.03 -12.59 -0.56
N ARG A 122 7.06 -13.18 -1.76
CA ARG A 122 8.26 -13.82 -2.32
C ARG A 122 9.34 -12.79 -2.67
N ALA A 123 10.55 -13.24 -2.94
CA ALA A 123 11.61 -12.42 -3.49
C ALA A 123 11.13 -11.74 -4.79
N ASP A 124 11.40 -10.44 -4.95
CA ASP A 124 10.88 -9.57 -6.02
C ASP A 124 9.35 -9.39 -6.03
N GLY A 125 8.63 -9.90 -5.03
CA GLY A 125 7.19 -9.68 -4.86
C GLY A 125 6.86 -8.21 -4.66
N ARG A 126 5.66 -7.82 -5.06
CA ARG A 126 5.22 -6.42 -5.09
C ARG A 126 4.11 -6.16 -4.08
N LEU A 127 4.27 -5.08 -3.32
CA LEU A 127 3.28 -4.54 -2.39
C LEU A 127 2.73 -3.25 -2.96
N LEU A 128 1.42 -3.16 -3.14
CA LEU A 128 0.75 -1.90 -3.43
C LEU A 128 -0.11 -1.49 -2.24
N ILE A 129 0.15 -0.31 -1.73
CA ILE A 129 -0.62 0.32 -0.65
C ILE A 129 -1.47 1.44 -1.21
N VAL A 130 -2.77 1.42 -0.88
CA VAL A 130 -3.73 2.48 -1.22
C VAL A 130 -4.25 3.06 0.09
N VAL A 131 -3.91 4.31 0.36
CA VAL A 131 -4.27 5.00 1.62
C VAL A 131 -4.81 6.41 1.35
N PRO A 132 -5.60 6.95 2.30
CA PRO A 132 -6.00 8.35 2.24
C PRO A 132 -4.80 9.28 2.26
N ASN A 133 -4.78 10.22 1.32
CA ASN A 133 -3.75 11.27 1.28
C ASN A 133 -4.09 12.37 2.31
N ARG A 134 -3.13 12.71 3.17
CA ARG A 134 -3.28 13.75 4.20
C ARG A 134 -3.68 15.11 3.64
N LEU A 135 -3.17 15.48 2.46
CA LEU A 135 -3.48 16.74 1.80
C LEU A 135 -4.76 16.67 0.96
N GLY A 136 -5.29 15.48 0.73
CA GLY A 136 -6.47 15.24 -0.10
C GLY A 136 -7.78 15.70 0.55
N VAL A 137 -8.75 16.06 -0.28
CA VAL A 137 -10.10 16.44 0.18
C VAL A 137 -10.89 15.25 0.73
N TRP A 138 -10.58 14.04 0.25
CA TRP A 138 -11.27 12.81 0.65
C TRP A 138 -10.99 12.42 2.10
N SER A 139 -9.80 12.69 2.61
CA SER A 139 -9.43 12.44 4.02
C SER A 139 -10.09 13.40 5.02
N ARG A 140 -10.74 14.47 4.53
CA ARG A 140 -11.38 15.51 5.35
C ARG A 140 -12.92 15.46 5.31
N ARG A 141 -13.49 14.59 4.48
CA ARG A 141 -14.96 14.50 4.28
C ARG A 141 -15.49 13.21 4.86
N GLU A 142 -16.14 13.30 6.01
CA GLU A 142 -16.71 12.15 6.77
C GLU A 142 -17.73 11.29 6.00
N ILE A 143 -18.20 11.77 4.85
CA ILE A 143 -19.09 11.04 3.96
C ILE A 143 -18.39 9.88 3.22
N THR A 144 -17.08 9.75 3.34
CA THR A 144 -16.28 8.71 2.72
C THR A 144 -15.55 7.87 3.77
N PRO A 145 -15.28 6.58 3.53
CA PRO A 145 -14.47 5.76 4.43
C PRO A 145 -13.02 6.26 4.52
N PHE A 146 -12.53 6.97 3.50
CA PHE A 146 -11.18 7.54 3.45
C PHE A 146 -10.95 8.71 4.43
N ALA A 147 -12.01 9.26 5.02
CA ALA A 147 -11.90 10.26 6.08
C ALA A 147 -11.68 9.64 7.47
N ARG A 148 -11.68 8.33 7.55
CA ARG A 148 -11.48 7.60 8.80
C ARG A 148 -10.07 7.02 8.85
N GLY A 149 -9.56 6.81 10.07
CA GLY A 149 -8.19 6.37 10.26
C GLY A 149 -7.16 7.48 10.09
N ARG A 150 -5.90 7.10 10.04
CA ARG A 150 -4.77 8.01 9.91
C ARG A 150 -4.41 8.22 8.43
N PRO A 151 -4.56 9.43 7.87
CA PRO A 151 -4.10 9.67 6.51
C PRO A 151 -2.57 9.77 6.47
N TYR A 152 -1.97 9.41 5.35
CA TYR A 152 -0.52 9.41 5.13
C TYR A 152 -0.10 10.51 4.16
N SER A 153 1.12 11.02 4.35
CA SER A 153 1.85 11.77 3.34
C SER A 153 2.78 10.82 2.55
N SER A 154 3.17 11.22 1.35
CA SER A 154 4.11 10.43 0.54
C SER A 154 5.46 10.25 1.25
N ILE A 155 5.93 11.26 1.99
CA ILE A 155 7.18 11.19 2.74
C ILE A 155 7.10 10.13 3.85
N GLU A 156 6.00 10.12 4.62
CA GLU A 156 5.80 9.13 5.70
C GLU A 156 5.73 7.73 5.15
N LEU A 157 4.96 7.54 4.06
CA LEU A 157 4.79 6.22 3.45
C LEU A 157 6.10 5.71 2.86
N ASN A 158 6.87 6.57 2.16
CA ASN A 158 8.19 6.21 1.66
C ASN A 158 9.19 5.83 2.77
N ARG A 159 9.15 6.53 3.93
CA ARG A 159 9.96 6.15 5.09
C ARG A 159 9.54 4.79 5.64
N LEU A 160 8.24 4.54 5.73
CA LEU A 160 7.69 3.27 6.21
C LEU A 160 8.13 2.11 5.32
N PHE A 161 8.07 2.24 4.00
CA PHE A 161 8.56 1.24 3.06
C PHE A 161 10.05 0.95 3.26
N ARG A 162 10.89 1.99 3.28
CA ARG A 162 12.36 1.83 3.37
C ARG A 162 12.80 1.14 4.66
N ARG A 163 12.21 1.49 5.82
CA ARG A 163 12.59 0.87 7.08
C ARG A 163 12.13 -0.58 7.20
N ASN A 164 11.16 -1.00 6.36
CA ASN A 164 10.69 -2.37 6.26
C ASN A 164 11.23 -3.11 5.02
N ASN A 165 12.38 -2.68 4.49
CA ASN A 165 13.12 -3.32 3.40
C ASN A 165 12.35 -3.41 2.06
N PHE A 166 11.43 -2.49 1.82
CA PHE A 166 10.80 -2.34 0.52
C PHE A 166 11.45 -1.21 -0.28
N MET A 167 11.84 -1.50 -1.51
CA MET A 167 12.21 -0.48 -2.49
C MET A 167 10.96 0.11 -3.12
N VAL A 168 10.72 1.39 -2.91
CA VAL A 168 9.61 2.09 -3.58
C VAL A 168 9.91 2.18 -5.07
N THR A 169 9.02 1.62 -5.88
CA THR A 169 9.12 1.61 -7.34
C THR A 169 8.27 2.71 -7.97
N GLN A 170 7.09 2.96 -7.42
CA GLN A 170 6.18 3.99 -7.91
C GLN A 170 5.40 4.64 -6.76
N SER A 171 5.09 5.93 -6.93
CA SER A 171 4.23 6.68 -6.00
C SER A 171 3.37 7.64 -6.82
N VAL A 172 2.05 7.46 -6.76
CA VAL A 172 1.09 8.25 -7.53
C VAL A 172 -0.04 8.77 -6.64
N TYR A 173 -0.51 9.96 -6.95
CA TYR A 173 -1.73 10.51 -6.37
C TYR A 173 -2.90 10.20 -7.29
N GLY A 174 -4.02 9.81 -6.73
CA GLY A 174 -5.25 9.51 -7.46
C GLY A 174 -6.47 10.08 -6.77
N LEU A 175 -7.62 9.89 -7.40
CA LEU A 175 -8.91 10.33 -6.90
C LEU A 175 -8.99 11.86 -6.76
N PHE A 176 -8.71 12.55 -7.88
CA PHE A 176 -8.79 14.02 -7.98
C PHE A 176 -10.22 14.54 -8.08
N VAL A 177 -11.17 13.68 -8.43
CA VAL A 177 -12.59 14.04 -8.38
C VAL A 177 -12.99 14.36 -6.93
N PRO A 178 -13.70 15.49 -6.67
CA PRO A 178 -14.14 15.78 -5.32
C PRO A 178 -15.17 14.76 -4.80
N PRO A 179 -15.14 14.43 -3.48
CA PRO A 179 -16.14 13.54 -2.89
C PRO A 179 -17.51 14.23 -2.87
N THR A 180 -18.42 13.77 -3.72
CA THR A 180 -19.72 14.39 -3.92
C THR A 180 -20.78 13.34 -4.31
N ARG A 181 -22.04 13.67 -4.04
CA ARG A 181 -23.21 12.90 -4.55
C ARG A 181 -23.76 13.47 -5.85
N ARG A 182 -23.24 14.60 -6.36
CA ARG A 182 -23.73 15.27 -7.56
C ARG A 182 -23.40 14.46 -8.81
N ARG A 183 -24.44 14.02 -9.53
CA ARG A 183 -24.31 13.13 -10.70
C ARG A 183 -23.40 13.70 -11.80
N TRP A 184 -23.51 14.99 -12.10
CA TRP A 184 -22.74 15.62 -13.17
C TRP A 184 -21.23 15.62 -12.86
N VAL A 185 -20.81 15.83 -11.59
CA VAL A 185 -19.40 15.76 -11.19
C VAL A 185 -18.88 14.33 -11.35
N LEU A 186 -19.63 13.34 -10.87
CA LEU A 186 -19.25 11.93 -10.99
C LEU A 186 -19.18 11.46 -12.44
N LYS A 187 -20.07 11.97 -13.33
CA LYS A 187 -20.01 11.67 -14.76
C LYS A 187 -18.70 12.15 -15.40
N HIS A 188 -18.11 13.24 -14.92
CA HIS A 188 -16.86 13.80 -15.42
C HIS A 188 -15.64 13.38 -14.60
N ALA A 189 -15.76 12.37 -13.73
CA ALA A 189 -14.67 11.92 -12.85
C ALA A 189 -13.38 11.59 -13.61
N LYS A 190 -13.48 10.93 -14.77
CA LYS A 190 -12.31 10.62 -15.62
C LYS A 190 -11.61 11.88 -16.15
N THR A 191 -12.35 12.97 -16.38
CA THR A 191 -11.76 14.26 -16.79
C THR A 191 -10.99 14.89 -15.63
N PHE A 192 -11.55 14.91 -14.41
CA PHE A 192 -10.83 15.35 -13.22
C PHE A 192 -9.55 14.56 -13.01
N GLU A 193 -9.62 13.24 -13.21
CA GLU A 193 -8.49 12.35 -13.05
C GLU A 193 -7.39 12.64 -14.08
N LYS A 194 -7.75 12.81 -15.36
CA LYS A 194 -6.80 13.17 -16.42
C LYS A 194 -6.10 14.51 -16.14
N ILE A 195 -6.85 15.51 -15.69
CA ILE A 195 -6.31 16.83 -15.34
C ILE A 195 -5.36 16.69 -14.15
N GLY A 196 -5.78 16.01 -13.09
CA GLY A 196 -4.96 15.77 -11.90
C GLY A 196 -3.68 15.02 -12.24
N GLN A 197 -3.75 13.97 -13.06
CA GLN A 197 -2.57 13.22 -13.53
C GLN A 197 -1.61 14.08 -14.35
N ARG A 198 -2.11 15.03 -15.15
CA ARG A 198 -1.26 15.91 -15.97
C ARG A 198 -0.48 16.92 -15.13
N TRP A 199 -1.10 17.48 -14.10
CA TRP A 199 -0.49 18.51 -13.25
C TRP A 199 0.19 17.95 -12.01
N HIS A 200 -0.02 16.68 -11.68
CA HIS A 200 0.52 15.95 -10.53
C HIS A 200 0.47 16.70 -9.19
N PRO A 201 -0.61 17.46 -8.89
CA PRO A 201 -0.67 18.17 -7.61
C PRO A 201 -0.75 17.15 -6.45
N PRO A 202 -0.12 17.40 -5.30
CA PRO A 202 -0.13 16.48 -4.16
C PRO A 202 -1.46 16.48 -3.39
N VAL A 203 -2.57 16.88 -4.05
CA VAL A 203 -3.91 17.03 -3.46
C VAL A 203 -4.89 15.93 -3.86
N GLY A 204 -4.47 14.92 -4.62
CA GLY A 204 -5.29 13.74 -4.90
C GLY A 204 -5.82 13.14 -3.59
N GLY A 205 -7.05 12.59 -3.63
CA GLY A 205 -7.71 12.02 -2.44
C GLY A 205 -7.01 10.80 -1.87
N LEU A 206 -6.34 10.04 -2.72
CA LEU A 206 -5.60 8.84 -2.37
C LEU A 206 -4.13 8.95 -2.77
N LEU A 207 -3.31 8.24 -2.03
CA LEU A 207 -1.92 7.97 -2.30
C LEU A 207 -1.78 6.46 -2.56
N LEU A 208 -1.26 6.12 -3.75
CA LEU A 208 -0.94 4.75 -4.14
C LEU A 208 0.57 4.64 -4.22
N VAL A 209 1.15 3.74 -3.43
CA VAL A 209 2.60 3.51 -3.42
C VAL A 209 2.87 2.03 -3.64
N GLU A 210 3.64 1.75 -4.67
CA GLU A 210 4.15 0.42 -4.95
C GLU A 210 5.58 0.28 -4.42
N GLY A 211 5.85 -0.84 -3.76
CA GLY A 211 7.18 -1.25 -3.37
C GLY A 211 7.45 -2.69 -3.74
N ARG A 212 8.71 -2.99 -4.01
CA ARG A 212 9.21 -4.34 -4.28
C ARG A 212 10.00 -4.84 -3.07
N LYS A 213 9.79 -6.11 -2.69
CA LYS A 213 10.59 -6.78 -1.68
C LYS A 213 12.02 -6.90 -2.17
N GLU A 214 12.97 -6.24 -1.47
CA GLU A 214 14.39 -6.42 -1.72
C GLU A 214 14.98 -7.44 -0.76
N VAL A 215 15.37 -8.59 -1.28
CA VAL A 215 16.21 -9.52 -0.55
C VAL A 215 17.66 -9.16 -0.88
N TYR A 216 18.33 -8.49 0.04
CA TYR A 216 19.77 -8.27 -0.08
C TYR A 216 20.46 -9.63 -0.04
N GLY A 217 20.73 -10.23 -1.19
CA GLY A 217 21.73 -11.26 -1.33
C GLY A 217 23.07 -10.62 -0.95
N GLY A 218 23.51 -10.85 0.29
CA GLY A 218 24.68 -10.18 0.85
C GLY A 218 25.96 -10.48 0.07
N LYS A 219 26.25 -9.67 -0.95
CA LYS A 219 27.62 -9.44 -1.34
C LYS A 219 28.24 -8.62 -0.21
N VAL A 220 28.96 -9.30 0.70
CA VAL A 220 29.87 -8.66 1.63
C VAL A 220 30.92 -7.94 0.79
N VAL A 221 30.65 -6.67 0.46
CA VAL A 221 31.68 -5.78 -0.05
C VAL A 221 32.61 -5.52 1.14
N ARG A 222 33.71 -6.25 1.19
CA ARG A 222 34.83 -5.90 2.09
C ARG A 222 35.28 -4.50 1.68
N VAL A 223 34.76 -3.49 2.35
CA VAL A 223 35.37 -2.16 2.32
C VAL A 223 36.75 -2.32 2.91
N LYS A 224 37.79 -2.33 2.07
CA LYS A 224 39.17 -2.18 2.54
C LYS A 224 39.21 -0.80 3.21
N SER A 225 39.19 -0.79 4.54
CA SER A 225 39.44 0.41 5.32
C SER A 225 40.87 0.84 5.08
N GLY A 226 41.08 1.71 4.12
CA GLY A 226 42.34 2.39 3.86
C GLY A 226 42.53 3.57 4.82
N TYR A 227 42.41 3.32 6.12
CA TYR A 227 42.82 4.32 7.10
C TYR A 227 44.36 4.29 7.19
N ARG A 228 45.05 5.03 6.29
CA ARG A 228 46.45 5.42 6.49
C ARG A 228 46.49 6.40 7.66
N ARG A 229 46.83 5.90 8.83
CA ARG A 229 47.31 6.75 9.92
C ARG A 229 48.62 7.42 9.47
N ASN A 230 48.57 8.67 9.04
CA ASN A 230 49.74 9.52 8.99
C ASN A 230 50.15 9.81 10.44
N MET A 231 51.09 9.00 10.97
CA MET A 231 51.79 9.35 12.16
C MET A 231 52.77 10.48 11.80
N MET A 232 52.49 11.71 12.25
CA MET A 232 53.46 12.78 12.25
C MET A 232 54.56 12.40 13.29
N PRO A 233 55.83 12.50 12.92
CA PRO A 233 56.91 12.30 13.91
C PRO A 233 56.88 13.47 14.89
N ILE A 234 56.91 13.15 16.19
CA ILE A 234 57.09 14.12 17.27
C ILE A 234 58.55 14.54 17.22
N PRO A 235 58.88 15.85 17.14
CA PRO A 235 60.28 16.28 17.22
C PRO A 235 60.81 16.02 18.63
N ALA A 236 61.99 15.39 18.70
CA ALA A 236 62.72 15.21 19.95
C ALA A 236 63.16 16.57 20.49
N THR A 237 62.67 16.92 21.67
CA THR A 237 63.22 18.05 22.42
C THR A 237 64.59 17.62 23.01
N GLU A 238 65.67 18.18 22.45
CA GLU A 238 67.00 18.14 23.08
C GLU A 238 66.89 18.88 24.40
N GLY A 239 67.20 18.11 25.50
CA GLY A 239 67.43 18.64 26.79
C GLY A 239 68.87 19.11 26.88
N GLY A 240 69.05 20.40 27.11
CA GLY A 240 70.33 20.95 27.53
C GLY A 240 70.23 21.54 28.93
N PHE A 241 71.14 21.02 29.83
CA PHE A 241 71.58 21.53 31.12
C PHE A 241 70.55 21.82 32.21
#